data_1e60d07ab2bb4afec818cf2053681082
#
_entry.id   1e60d07ab2bb4afec818cf2053681082
#
_cell.length_a   1.000
_cell.length_b   1.000
_cell.length_c   1.000
_cell.angle_alpha   90.00
_cell.angle_beta   90.00
_cell.angle_gamma   90.00
#
_symmetry.space_group_name_H-M   'P 1'
#
loop_
_entity.id
_entity.type
_entity.pdbx_description
1 polymer ?
#
loop_
_entity_poly.entity_id
_entity_poly.type
_entity_poly.pdbx_seq_one_letter_code
_entity_poly.pdbx_strand_id
1 'polypeptide(L)'
;VGNPYARGEDSSVQSNMTVTLKDFYADWCGPCKTQDPIIEELEADWEGVEFEKVDVDEHQDVANEYQVRSIPTIVVENDDGVVERFVGVTQRDELEDALQEAGA
;
A
#
# COMPACT_ATOMS: atom_id res chain seq x y z
N VAL A 1 15.10 -10.80 25.47
CA VAL A 1 14.68 -11.17 25.07
C VAL A 1 14.63 -11.30 24.99
N GLY A 2 14.75 -11.05 25.14
CA GLY A 2 14.36 -11.40 24.42
C GLY A 2 14.20 -11.55 24.42
N ASN A 3 14.31 -11.48 24.16
CA ASN A 3 13.84 -11.92 23.65
C ASN A 3 13.60 -12.39 23.64
N PRO A 4 14.12 -12.61 23.56
CA PRO A 4 13.77 -13.18 23.07
C PRO A 4 13.41 -13.42 22.93
N TYR A 5 13.47 -13.14 22.64
CA TYR A 5 12.90 -13.37 22.03
C TYR A 5 12.79 -13.48 21.64
N ALA A 6 13.47 -13.46 21.56
CA ALA A 6 13.17 -13.65 20.81
C ALA A 6 13.24 -13.78 20.52
N ARG A 7 13.58 -13.75 20.22
CA ARG A 7 13.35 -13.89 19.49
C ARG A 7 13.45 -14.14 19.03
N GLY A 8 13.87 -13.94 19.07
CA GLY A 8 13.74 -14.13 18.18
C GLY A 8 13.81 -14.07 17.84
N GLU A 9 13.93 -13.99 17.48
CA GLU A 9 13.70 -13.97 16.76
C GLU A 9 13.65 -13.80 16.38
N ASP A 10 14.04 -13.69 16.30
CA ASP A 10 13.83 -13.56 15.55
C ASP A 10 13.98 -13.31 15.07
N SER A 11 14.34 -13.22 14.84
CA SER A 11 14.20 -12.94 14.01
C SER A 11 13.98 -12.79 13.58
N SER A 12 13.94 -12.70 13.33
CA SER A 12 13.45 -12.38 12.84
C SER A 12 12.94 -11.95 12.96
N VAL A 13 12.76 -11.52 13.09
CA VAL A 13 12.18 -10.91 13.02
C VAL A 13 12.09 -10.03 12.85
N GLN A 14 12.22 -9.57 12.90
CA GLN A 14 12.25 -8.84 12.52
C GLN A 14 12.08 -8.06 11.67
N SER A 15 12.11 -7.62 11.74
CA SER A 15 12.38 -7.04 10.43
C SER A 15 11.39 -7.45 9.36
N ASN A 16 10.42 -8.20 9.68
CA ASN A 16 9.42 -8.66 8.72
C ASN A 16 8.18 -7.80 8.79
N MET A 17 8.38 -6.50 8.54
CA MET A 17 7.26 -5.58 8.42
C MET A 17 6.42 -5.96 7.23
N THR A 18 5.11 -6.07 7.42
CA THR A 18 4.18 -6.23 6.32
C THR A 18 3.94 -4.87 5.69
N VAL A 19 4.29 -4.75 4.42
CA VAL A 19 4.06 -3.52 3.66
C VAL A 19 2.89 -3.76 2.72
N THR A 20 1.92 -2.86 2.78
CA THR A 20 0.70 -2.95 1.97
C THR A 20 0.55 -1.69 1.15
N LEU A 21 0.19 -1.86 -0.11
CA LEU A 21 -0.20 -0.76 -0.99
C LEU A 21 -1.68 -0.91 -1.26
N LYS A 22 -2.48 0.07 -0.82
CA LYS A 22 -3.91 0.09 -1.06
C LYS A 22 -4.24 1.06 -2.18
N ASP A 23 -4.93 0.58 -3.18
CA ASP A 23 -5.34 1.36 -4.35
C ASP A 23 -6.85 1.59 -4.28
N PHE A 24 -7.24 2.80 -3.89
CA PHE A 24 -8.66 3.17 -3.80
C PHE A 24 -9.14 3.64 -5.17
N TYR A 25 -10.17 3.00 -5.69
CA TYR A 25 -10.63 3.21 -7.05
C TYR A 25 -12.15 3.05 -7.15
N ALA A 26 -12.67 3.33 -8.35
CA ALA A 26 -14.06 3.02 -8.70
C ALA A 26 -14.11 2.67 -10.18
N ASP A 27 -15.12 1.89 -10.56
CA ASP A 27 -15.25 1.43 -11.94
C ASP A 27 -15.47 2.58 -12.93
N TRP A 28 -16.10 3.66 -12.48
CA TRP A 28 -16.41 4.81 -13.32
C TRP A 28 -15.25 5.81 -13.40
N CYS A 29 -14.16 5.57 -12.74
CA CYS A 29 -13.06 6.52 -12.58
C CYS A 29 -12.05 6.37 -13.72
N GLY A 30 -11.99 7.35 -14.63
CA GLY A 30 -11.05 7.34 -15.73
C GLY A 30 -9.58 7.32 -15.29
N PRO A 31 -9.17 8.26 -14.43
CA PRO A 31 -7.77 8.27 -13.95
C PRO A 31 -7.36 6.98 -13.22
N CYS A 32 -8.30 6.31 -12.58
CA CYS A 32 -8.01 5.02 -11.93
C CYS A 32 -7.57 3.99 -12.95
N LYS A 33 -8.13 4.04 -14.16
CA LYS A 33 -7.75 3.11 -15.22
C LYS A 33 -6.35 3.39 -15.75
N THR A 34 -5.92 4.65 -15.70
CA THR A 34 -4.54 5.01 -16.01
C THR A 34 -3.59 4.50 -14.95
N GLN A 35 -4.04 4.50 -13.69
CA GLN A 35 -3.22 4.02 -12.57
C GLN A 35 -3.04 2.51 -12.61
N ASP A 36 -4.02 1.76 -13.10
CA ASP A 36 -4.01 0.28 -13.03
C ASP A 36 -2.75 -0.35 -13.61
N PRO A 37 -2.31 -0.04 -14.84
CA PRO A 37 -1.12 -0.70 -15.38
C PRO A 37 0.14 -0.36 -14.60
N ILE A 38 0.21 0.82 -14.01
CA ILE A 38 1.36 1.20 -13.18
C ILE A 38 1.42 0.30 -11.94
N ILE A 39 0.27 0.09 -11.30
CA ILE A 39 0.18 -0.78 -10.12
C ILE A 39 0.47 -2.24 -10.50
N GLU A 40 -0.02 -2.70 -11.64
CA GLU A 40 0.20 -4.08 -12.08
C GLU A 40 1.67 -4.37 -12.32
N GLU A 41 2.40 -3.43 -12.94
CA GLU A 41 3.84 -3.58 -13.13
C GLU A 41 4.57 -3.64 -11.80
N LEU A 42 4.15 -2.77 -10.89
CA LEU A 42 4.75 -2.71 -9.57
C LEU A 42 4.54 -4.02 -8.82
N GLU A 43 3.32 -4.54 -8.88
CA GLU A 43 2.97 -5.79 -8.22
C GLU A 43 3.81 -6.95 -8.74
N ALA A 44 4.08 -6.96 -10.04
CA ALA A 44 4.87 -8.02 -10.65
C ALA A 44 6.32 -8.03 -10.14
N ASP A 45 6.84 -6.86 -9.75
CA ASP A 45 8.23 -6.71 -9.38
C ASP A 45 8.47 -6.69 -7.86
N TRP A 46 7.42 -6.47 -7.07
CA TRP A 46 7.58 -6.30 -5.61
C TRP A 46 6.82 -7.40 -4.87
N GLU A 47 7.42 -8.61 -4.83
CA GLU A 47 6.75 -9.79 -4.28
C GLU A 47 6.47 -9.72 -2.79
N GLY A 48 7.28 -8.98 -2.05
CA GLY A 48 7.12 -8.90 -0.60
C GLY A 48 6.05 -7.92 -0.13
N VAL A 49 5.37 -7.27 -1.05
CA VAL A 49 4.37 -6.25 -0.75
C VAL A 49 2.98 -6.79 -1.03
N GLU A 50 2.04 -6.51 -0.13
CA GLU A 50 0.64 -6.85 -0.36
C GLU A 50 -0.02 -5.72 -1.14
N PHE A 51 -0.67 -6.07 -2.24
CA PHE A 51 -1.38 -5.11 -3.08
C PHE A 51 -2.88 -5.36 -2.94
N GLU A 52 -3.61 -4.35 -2.44
CA GLU A 52 -5.05 -4.44 -2.23
C GLU A 52 -5.75 -3.37 -3.04
N LYS A 53 -6.74 -3.79 -3.80
CA LYS A 53 -7.61 -2.85 -4.52
C LYS A 53 -8.89 -2.67 -3.72
N VAL A 54 -9.24 -1.43 -3.44
CA VAL A 54 -10.43 -1.11 -2.65
C VAL A 54 -11.38 -0.29 -3.51
N ASP A 55 -12.51 -0.90 -3.87
CA ASP A 55 -13.57 -0.21 -4.59
C ASP A 55 -14.32 0.65 -3.60
N VAL A 56 -14.23 1.98 -3.78
CA VAL A 56 -14.80 2.90 -2.79
C VAL A 56 -16.33 2.85 -2.77
N ASP A 57 -16.96 2.40 -3.84
CA ASP A 57 -18.42 2.27 -3.87
C ASP A 57 -18.88 1.06 -3.07
N GLU A 58 -18.08 -0.02 -3.07
CA GLU A 58 -18.41 -1.23 -2.34
C GLU A 58 -17.92 -1.22 -0.90
N HIS A 59 -16.87 -0.45 -0.63
CA HIS A 59 -16.21 -0.41 0.68
C HIS A 59 -16.09 1.01 1.19
N GLN A 60 -17.23 1.67 1.31
CA GLN A 60 -17.29 3.05 1.78
C GLN A 60 -16.73 3.20 3.19
N ASP A 61 -16.90 2.17 4.02
CA ASP A 61 -16.38 2.16 5.38
C ASP A 61 -14.85 2.26 5.39
N VAL A 62 -14.19 1.50 4.52
CA VAL A 62 -12.73 1.53 4.43
C VAL A 62 -12.27 2.87 3.87
N ALA A 63 -12.95 3.36 2.83
CA ALA A 63 -12.61 4.67 2.26
C ALA A 63 -12.73 5.77 3.30
N ASN A 64 -13.77 5.72 4.13
CA ASN A 64 -13.96 6.70 5.20
C ASN A 64 -12.89 6.58 6.27
N GLU A 65 -12.52 5.36 6.61
CA GLU A 65 -11.47 5.10 7.59
C GLU A 65 -10.15 5.76 7.19
N TYR A 66 -9.82 5.70 5.90
CA TYR A 66 -8.60 6.27 5.36
C TYR A 66 -8.81 7.71 4.88
N GLN A 67 -10.00 8.26 5.07
CA GLN A 67 -10.36 9.63 4.69
C GLN A 67 -10.11 9.90 3.20
N VAL A 68 -10.46 8.93 2.37
CA VAL A 68 -10.31 9.06 0.92
C VAL A 68 -11.46 9.91 0.40
N ARG A 69 -11.12 11.02 -0.25
CA ARG A 69 -12.10 11.98 -0.77
C ARG A 69 -12.07 12.11 -2.28
N SER A 70 -11.02 11.64 -2.91
CA SER A 70 -10.93 11.61 -4.36
C SER A 70 -10.19 10.36 -4.76
N ILE A 71 -10.35 9.94 -6.01
CA ILE A 71 -9.73 8.72 -6.52
C ILE A 71 -9.07 9.02 -7.87
N PRO A 72 -7.98 8.31 -8.18
CA PRO A 72 -7.37 7.29 -7.35
C PRO A 72 -6.64 7.90 -6.14
N THR A 73 -6.64 7.18 -5.05
CA THR A 73 -5.78 7.48 -3.90
C THR A 73 -5.02 6.20 -3.59
N ILE A 74 -3.72 6.33 -3.41
CA ILE A 74 -2.87 5.20 -3.06
C ILE A 74 -2.30 5.44 -1.68
N VAL A 75 -2.41 4.43 -0.83
CA VAL A 75 -1.87 4.49 0.53
C VAL A 75 -0.84 3.38 0.66
N VAL A 76 0.35 3.74 1.10
CA VAL A 76 1.40 2.77 1.44
C VAL A 76 1.49 2.76 2.96
N GLU A 77 1.33 1.58 3.54
CA GLU A 77 1.33 1.44 5.00
C GLU A 77 2.13 0.22 5.41
N ASN A 78 2.50 0.20 6.68
CA ASN A 78 3.16 -0.95 7.29
C ASN A 78 2.58 -1.16 8.68
N ASP A 79 3.24 -1.97 9.50
CA ASP A 79 2.73 -2.31 10.83
C ASP A 79 2.67 -1.09 11.76
N ASP A 80 3.42 -0.04 11.45
CA ASP A 80 3.42 1.19 12.24
C ASP A 80 2.37 2.20 11.77
N GLY A 81 1.72 1.96 10.63
CA GLY A 81 0.67 2.84 10.12
C GLY A 81 0.97 3.31 8.72
N VAL A 82 0.29 4.39 8.32
CA VAL A 82 0.42 4.96 6.99
C VAL A 82 1.78 5.65 6.86
N VAL A 83 2.53 5.25 5.83
CA VAL A 83 3.85 5.81 5.54
C VAL A 83 3.71 6.94 4.52
N GLU A 84 2.88 6.73 3.50
CA GLU A 84 2.75 7.72 2.43
C GLU A 84 1.36 7.63 1.83
N ARG A 85 0.87 8.76 1.32
CA ARG A 85 -0.44 8.87 0.68
C ARG A 85 -0.29 9.68 -0.60
N PHE A 86 -0.83 9.17 -1.68
CA PHE A 86 -0.81 9.84 -2.98
C PHE A 86 -2.23 10.02 -3.49
N VAL A 87 -2.55 11.24 -3.90
CA VAL A 87 -3.86 11.56 -4.47
C VAL A 87 -3.66 11.87 -5.95
N GLY A 88 -4.42 11.17 -6.80
CA GLY A 88 -4.30 11.29 -8.25
C GLY A 88 -3.34 10.26 -8.81
N VAL A 89 -3.22 10.25 -10.14
CA VAL A 89 -2.33 9.30 -10.82
C VAL A 89 -0.89 9.53 -10.36
N THR A 90 -0.26 8.46 -9.90
CA THR A 90 1.07 8.51 -9.33
C THR A 90 1.98 7.55 -10.10
N GLN A 91 3.16 8.02 -10.44
CA GLN A 91 4.08 7.26 -11.26
C GLN A 91 4.81 6.21 -10.43
N ARG A 92 5.36 5.23 -11.15
CA ARG A 92 5.95 4.06 -10.52
C ARG A 92 7.10 4.42 -9.58
N ASP A 93 7.97 5.35 -9.99
CA ASP A 93 9.15 5.68 -9.19
C ASP A 93 8.78 6.27 -7.84
N GLU A 94 7.71 7.08 -7.79
CA GLU A 94 7.25 7.64 -6.52
C GLU A 94 6.71 6.54 -5.60
N LEU A 95 6.00 5.58 -6.18
CA LEU A 95 5.47 4.46 -5.41
C LEU A 95 6.60 3.56 -4.90
N GLU A 96 7.62 3.34 -5.72
CA GLU A 96 8.75 2.53 -5.30
C GLU A 96 9.49 3.17 -4.13
N ASP A 97 9.67 4.49 -4.17
CA ASP A 97 10.31 5.20 -3.07
C ASP A 97 9.51 5.01 -1.78
N ALA A 98 8.18 5.09 -1.86
CA ALA A 98 7.33 4.92 -0.69
C ALA A 98 7.40 3.49 -0.16
N LEU A 99 7.46 2.51 -1.05
CA LEU A 99 7.57 1.10 -0.63
C LEU A 99 8.89 0.86 0.09
N GLN A 100 9.98 1.43 -0.40
CA GLN A 100 11.28 1.31 0.26
C GLN A 100 11.26 2.00 1.61
N GLU A 101 10.64 3.15 1.69
CA GLU A 101 10.51 3.89 2.94
C GLU A 101 9.72 3.08 3.97
N ALA A 102 8.72 2.33 3.51
CA ALA A 102 7.89 1.52 4.39
C ALA A 102 8.59 0.24 4.86
N GLY A 103 9.71 -0.12 4.24
CA GLY A 103 10.47 -1.28 4.66
C GLY A 103 10.47 -2.43 3.66
N ALA A 104 9.92 -2.20 2.48
CA ALA A 104 9.88 -3.26 1.46
C ALA A 104 11.23 -3.40 0.73
#